data_d7bef4f657ccdf7d117914f371e44da9
#
_entry.id   d7bef4f657ccdf7d117914f371e44da9
#
_cell.length_a   1.000
_cell.length_b   1.000
_cell.length_c   1.000
_cell.angle_alpha   90.00
_cell.angle_beta   90.00
_cell.angle_gamma   90.00
#
_symmetry.space_group_name_H-M   'P 1'
#
loop_
_entity.id
_entity.type
_entity.pdbx_description
1 polymer ?
#
loop_
_entity_poly.entity_id
_entity_poly.type
_entity_poly.pdbx_seq_one_letter_code
_entity_poly.pdbx_strand_id
1 'polypeptide(L)'
;MLTWPVASLGWISSIIQQAEASQKRINEFLKERSEIIGNPKGFKKIIGKIEFANVSFMYSESKIQALENLSFTINNKESLGLIGVTGSGKTTLLKLITRSFNLDSGKILIDDKNINEFDVESLRKQIGVVPQDSFLFSDSIINNIRFGKEKASINEVKQVCKIAGIHNEIIKFKDGYNTILGERGINLSGGQKQRICIARAIIKNPKILILDDCLSALDTETEKKIIESLKKYIINTTTIISSHRLSSVQNLNEIIILKDGKIIQRGNHEKLIKEKGYYKEIFKKQLTKKDG
;
A
#
# COMPACT_ATOMS: atom_id res chain seq x y z
N MET A 1 -30.12 -32.82 -52.16
CA MET A 1 -29.25 -33.36 -51.08
C MET A 1 -27.96 -32.56 -50.77
N LEU A 2 -27.66 -31.44 -51.45
CA LEU A 2 -26.43 -30.67 -51.21
C LEU A 2 -26.56 -29.52 -50.23
N THR A 3 -27.76 -29.18 -49.79
CA THR A 3 -28.06 -28.03 -48.94
C THR A 3 -27.38 -28.14 -47.55
N TRP A 4 -27.39 -29.35 -46.95
CA TRP A 4 -26.82 -29.56 -45.64
C TRP A 4 -25.28 -29.48 -45.61
N PRO A 5 -24.52 -30.08 -46.56
CA PRO A 5 -23.07 -29.89 -46.63
C PRO A 5 -22.64 -28.45 -46.85
N VAL A 6 -23.37 -27.66 -47.69
CA VAL A 6 -23.05 -26.26 -47.92
C VAL A 6 -23.30 -25.41 -46.65
N ALA A 7 -24.42 -25.66 -45.93
CA ALA A 7 -24.70 -24.98 -44.69
C ALA A 7 -23.65 -25.31 -43.60
N SER A 8 -23.20 -26.57 -43.54
CA SER A 8 -22.18 -27.00 -42.57
C SER A 8 -20.81 -26.33 -42.82
N LEU A 9 -20.43 -26.12 -44.07
CA LEU A 9 -19.22 -25.37 -44.42
C LEU A 9 -19.27 -23.92 -43.91
N GLY A 10 -20.43 -23.26 -44.08
CA GLY A 10 -20.63 -21.91 -43.53
C GLY A 10 -20.50 -21.84 -42.00
N TRP A 11 -21.09 -22.82 -41.34
CA TRP A 11 -21.01 -22.92 -39.86
C TRP A 11 -19.57 -23.22 -39.38
N ILE A 12 -18.87 -24.16 -40.01
CA ILE A 12 -17.46 -24.48 -39.72
C ILE A 12 -16.58 -23.24 -39.95
N SER A 13 -16.77 -22.52 -41.04
CA SER A 13 -16.03 -21.27 -41.34
C SER A 13 -16.25 -20.22 -40.23
N SER A 14 -17.47 -20.07 -39.75
CA SER A 14 -17.80 -19.15 -38.64
C SER A 14 -17.08 -19.53 -37.35
N ILE A 15 -17.07 -20.84 -37.02
CA ILE A 15 -16.35 -21.33 -35.81
C ILE A 15 -14.85 -21.08 -35.92
N ILE A 16 -14.26 -21.34 -37.07
CA ILE A 16 -12.82 -21.10 -37.34
C ILE A 16 -12.50 -19.60 -37.13
N GLN A 17 -13.30 -18.69 -37.70
CA GLN A 17 -13.10 -17.26 -37.55
C GLN A 17 -13.22 -16.81 -36.10
N GLN A 18 -14.20 -17.34 -35.34
CA GLN A 18 -14.34 -17.05 -33.91
C GLN A 18 -13.13 -17.58 -33.10
N ALA A 19 -12.67 -18.79 -33.41
CA ALA A 19 -11.49 -19.38 -32.79
C ALA A 19 -10.23 -18.55 -33.08
N GLU A 20 -10.03 -18.12 -34.34
CA GLU A 20 -8.91 -17.27 -34.72
C GLU A 20 -8.93 -15.92 -33.99
N ALA A 21 -10.08 -15.27 -33.91
CA ALA A 21 -10.22 -14.01 -33.17
C ALA A 21 -9.93 -14.16 -31.69
N SER A 22 -10.42 -15.26 -31.09
CA SER A 22 -10.17 -15.57 -29.68
C SER A 22 -8.69 -15.88 -29.43
N GLN A 23 -8.07 -16.69 -30.30
CA GLN A 23 -6.66 -17.03 -30.20
C GLN A 23 -5.77 -15.80 -30.36
N LYS A 24 -6.13 -14.88 -31.26
CA LYS A 24 -5.41 -13.61 -31.43
C LYS A 24 -5.40 -12.79 -30.17
N ARG A 25 -6.56 -12.62 -29.50
CA ARG A 25 -6.66 -11.91 -28.20
C ARG A 25 -5.83 -12.56 -27.11
N ILE A 26 -5.87 -13.90 -27.01
CA ILE A 26 -5.04 -14.65 -26.06
C ILE A 26 -3.57 -14.41 -26.34
N ASN A 27 -3.16 -14.47 -27.60
CA ASN A 27 -1.76 -14.26 -28.00
C ASN A 27 -1.30 -12.81 -27.75
N GLU A 28 -2.16 -11.82 -27.96
CA GLU A 28 -1.88 -10.42 -27.62
C GLU A 28 -1.64 -10.30 -26.11
N PHE A 29 -2.54 -10.83 -25.29
CA PHE A 29 -2.39 -10.83 -23.82
C PHE A 29 -1.11 -11.55 -23.34
N LEU A 30 -0.79 -12.71 -23.91
CA LEU A 30 0.43 -13.46 -23.57
C LEU A 30 1.73 -12.79 -24.01
N LYS A 31 1.66 -11.88 -25.00
CA LYS A 31 2.81 -11.08 -25.47
C LYS A 31 3.08 -9.85 -24.61
N GLU A 32 2.10 -9.43 -23.80
CA GLU A 32 2.28 -8.31 -22.88
C GLU A 32 3.44 -8.58 -21.93
N ARG A 33 4.39 -7.66 -21.91
CA ARG A 33 5.54 -7.74 -21.02
C ARG A 33 5.35 -6.78 -19.86
N SER A 34 5.76 -7.21 -18.67
CA SER A 34 5.77 -6.33 -17.53
C SER A 34 6.67 -5.11 -17.78
N GLU A 35 6.14 -3.92 -17.62
CA GLU A 35 6.91 -2.67 -17.66
C GLU A 35 7.98 -2.61 -16.57
N ILE A 36 7.73 -3.31 -15.46
CA ILE A 36 8.67 -3.39 -14.34
C ILE A 36 9.63 -4.55 -14.57
N ILE A 37 10.78 -4.23 -15.15
CA ILE A 37 11.84 -5.20 -15.35
C ILE A 37 12.64 -5.32 -14.05
N GLY A 38 12.63 -6.51 -13.43
CA GLY A 38 13.45 -6.83 -12.29
C GLY A 38 14.93 -6.93 -12.66
N ASN A 39 15.82 -6.64 -11.72
CA ASN A 39 17.26 -6.94 -11.83
C ASN A 39 17.61 -8.10 -10.88
N PRO A 40 17.60 -9.37 -11.32
CA PRO A 40 17.88 -10.51 -10.45
C PRO A 40 19.30 -10.49 -9.84
N LYS A 41 20.23 -9.77 -10.46
CA LYS A 41 21.60 -9.54 -9.96
C LYS A 41 21.71 -8.26 -9.12
N GLY A 42 20.61 -7.53 -8.94
CA GLY A 42 20.57 -6.28 -8.21
C GLY A 42 20.77 -6.43 -6.70
N PHE A 43 20.79 -5.29 -6.02
CA PHE A 43 20.89 -5.24 -4.57
C PHE A 43 19.69 -5.96 -3.91
N LYS A 44 19.98 -6.76 -2.88
CA LYS A 44 18.97 -7.59 -2.21
C LYS A 44 18.60 -7.14 -0.81
N LYS A 45 19.46 -6.35 -0.15
CA LYS A 45 19.23 -5.90 1.23
C LYS A 45 19.06 -4.40 1.28
N ILE A 46 18.15 -3.94 2.15
CA ILE A 46 17.93 -2.53 2.45
C ILE A 46 18.07 -2.26 3.95
N ILE A 47 18.46 -1.03 4.29
CA ILE A 47 18.52 -0.50 5.64
C ILE A 47 17.25 0.32 5.90
N GLY A 48 16.85 1.14 4.92
CA GLY A 48 15.57 1.82 4.91
C GLY A 48 15.61 3.34 4.73
N LYS A 49 16.75 3.96 4.38
CA LYS A 49 16.76 5.37 3.94
C LYS A 49 16.08 5.48 2.59
N ILE A 50 15.20 6.48 2.42
CA ILE A 50 14.47 6.76 1.18
C ILE A 50 14.73 8.20 0.78
N GLU A 51 15.10 8.43 -0.49
CA GLU A 51 15.28 9.77 -1.03
C GLU A 51 14.55 9.91 -2.36
N PHE A 52 13.76 10.96 -2.48
CA PHE A 52 13.14 11.43 -3.71
C PHE A 52 13.95 12.63 -4.21
N ALA A 53 14.46 12.55 -5.43
CA ALA A 53 15.24 13.61 -6.07
C ALA A 53 14.55 14.03 -7.37
N ASN A 54 13.84 15.16 -7.35
CA ASN A 54 13.12 15.79 -8.47
C ASN A 54 12.17 14.81 -9.19
N VAL A 55 11.43 14.01 -8.41
CA VAL A 55 10.56 12.96 -8.92
C VAL A 55 9.27 13.52 -9.49
N SER A 56 9.01 13.18 -10.76
CA SER A 56 7.71 13.42 -11.41
C SER A 56 7.16 12.10 -11.96
N PHE A 57 5.83 11.99 -11.96
CA PHE A 57 5.13 10.81 -12.47
C PHE A 57 3.75 11.16 -13.02
N MET A 58 3.47 10.67 -14.22
CA MET A 58 2.19 10.78 -14.92
C MET A 58 1.67 9.38 -15.27
N TYR A 59 0.39 9.14 -15.05
CA TYR A 59 -0.23 7.89 -15.51
C TYR A 59 -0.33 7.89 -17.04
N SER A 60 0.30 6.91 -17.70
CA SER A 60 0.38 6.81 -19.16
C SER A 60 -0.98 6.75 -19.85
N GLU A 61 -1.94 6.02 -19.30
CA GLU A 61 -3.28 5.84 -19.84
C GLU A 61 -4.15 7.09 -19.73
N SER A 62 -4.25 7.68 -18.51
CA SER A 62 -5.12 8.83 -18.25
C SER A 62 -4.48 10.18 -18.49
N LYS A 63 -3.17 10.23 -18.73
CA LYS A 63 -2.36 11.46 -18.88
C LYS A 63 -2.45 12.38 -17.66
N ILE A 64 -2.80 11.85 -16.49
CA ILE A 64 -2.89 12.61 -15.24
C ILE A 64 -1.51 12.74 -14.63
N GLN A 65 -1.01 13.97 -14.48
CA GLN A 65 0.20 14.30 -13.73
C GLN A 65 -0.09 14.09 -12.24
N ALA A 66 0.38 12.96 -11.68
CA ALA A 66 0.09 12.60 -10.30
C ALA A 66 1.12 13.16 -9.30
N LEU A 67 2.37 13.33 -9.72
CA LEU A 67 3.45 13.91 -8.93
C LEU A 67 4.31 14.82 -9.80
N GLU A 68 4.73 15.97 -9.25
CA GLU A 68 5.51 16.97 -9.97
C GLU A 68 6.66 17.47 -9.10
N ASN A 69 7.88 17.17 -9.53
CA ASN A 69 9.15 17.65 -8.97
C ASN A 69 9.28 17.48 -7.44
N LEU A 70 9.00 16.28 -6.94
CA LEU A 70 9.10 16.00 -5.51
C LEU A 70 10.54 15.72 -5.09
N SER A 71 11.00 16.43 -4.02
CA SER A 71 12.31 16.23 -3.42
C SER A 71 12.21 16.21 -1.90
N PHE A 72 12.55 15.09 -1.28
CA PHE A 72 12.61 14.92 0.18
C PHE A 72 13.39 13.67 0.55
N THR A 73 13.81 13.57 1.80
CA THR A 73 14.52 12.40 2.34
C THR A 73 13.85 11.95 3.62
N ILE A 74 13.74 10.63 3.79
CA ILE A 74 13.36 9.97 5.04
C ILE A 74 14.57 9.15 5.46
N ASN A 75 15.18 9.48 6.60
CA ASN A 75 16.32 8.71 7.08
C ASN A 75 15.88 7.35 7.62
N ASN A 76 16.85 6.43 7.75
CA ASN A 76 16.58 5.14 8.35
C ASN A 76 15.94 5.29 9.74
N LYS A 77 14.85 4.55 9.96
CA LYS A 77 14.05 4.54 11.20
C LYS A 77 13.33 5.85 11.51
N GLU A 78 13.26 6.78 10.58
CA GLU A 78 12.39 7.94 10.70
C GLU A 78 10.97 7.64 10.22
N SER A 79 10.04 8.45 10.68
CA SER A 79 8.62 8.34 10.33
C SER A 79 8.14 9.59 9.60
N LEU A 80 7.46 9.38 8.48
CA LEU A 80 6.88 10.43 7.65
C LEU A 80 5.36 10.33 7.61
N GLY A 81 4.68 11.44 7.87
CA GLY A 81 3.25 11.62 7.65
C GLY A 81 2.97 12.25 6.28
N LEU A 82 2.07 11.65 5.51
CA LEU A 82 1.58 12.22 4.25
C LEU A 82 0.14 12.68 4.41
N ILE A 83 -0.11 13.98 4.30
CA ILE A 83 -1.42 14.60 4.35
C ILE A 83 -1.76 15.21 3.01
N GLY A 84 -3.03 15.19 2.64
CA GLY A 84 -3.54 15.82 1.41
C GLY A 84 -4.95 15.33 1.08
N VAL A 85 -5.65 16.06 0.23
CA VAL A 85 -6.97 15.66 -0.26
C VAL A 85 -6.90 14.38 -1.11
N THR A 86 -8.03 13.75 -1.36
CA THR A 86 -8.12 12.66 -2.33
C THR A 86 -7.62 13.16 -3.69
N GLY A 87 -6.84 12.34 -4.39
CA GLY A 87 -6.23 12.73 -5.68
C GLY A 87 -4.95 13.56 -5.57
N SER A 88 -4.46 13.92 -4.38
CA SER A 88 -3.22 14.73 -4.24
C SER A 88 -1.91 14.00 -4.57
N GLY A 89 -1.94 12.70 -4.87
CA GLY A 89 -0.75 11.92 -5.25
C GLY A 89 -0.18 11.02 -4.13
N LYS A 90 -0.77 10.98 -2.92
CA LYS A 90 -0.25 10.17 -1.79
C LYS A 90 -0.05 8.69 -2.14
N THR A 91 -1.09 8.02 -2.58
CA THR A 91 -1.03 6.60 -2.95
C THR A 91 -0.08 6.34 -4.12
N THR A 92 0.01 7.27 -5.07
CA THR A 92 0.98 7.20 -6.18
C THR A 92 2.41 7.24 -5.67
N LEU A 93 2.72 8.19 -4.77
CA LEU A 93 4.03 8.28 -4.13
C LEU A 93 4.41 6.95 -3.43
N LEU A 94 3.48 6.36 -2.68
CA LEU A 94 3.70 5.10 -1.98
C LEU A 94 3.91 3.92 -2.96
N LYS A 95 3.17 3.89 -4.07
CA LYS A 95 3.32 2.88 -5.12
C LYS A 95 4.67 2.96 -5.85
N LEU A 96 5.26 4.14 -5.97
CA LEU A 96 6.59 4.29 -6.55
C LEU A 96 7.68 3.69 -5.65
N ILE A 97 7.56 3.81 -4.33
CA ILE A 97 8.50 3.17 -3.38
C ILE A 97 8.48 1.64 -3.50
N THR A 98 7.34 1.06 -3.85
CA THR A 98 7.21 -0.40 -4.07
C THR A 98 7.54 -0.82 -5.50
N ARG A 99 8.01 0.11 -6.34
CA ARG A 99 8.21 -0.11 -7.78
C ARG A 99 6.98 -0.71 -8.47
N SER A 100 5.80 -0.21 -8.15
CA SER A 100 4.58 -0.57 -8.89
C SER A 100 4.50 0.14 -10.25
N PHE A 101 5.27 1.22 -10.42
CA PHE A 101 5.42 2.00 -11.65
C PHE A 101 6.88 2.43 -11.82
N ASN A 102 7.29 2.72 -13.06
CA ASN A 102 8.52 3.40 -13.37
C ASN A 102 8.31 4.92 -13.30
N LEU A 103 9.38 5.69 -13.05
CA LEU A 103 9.35 7.16 -13.02
C LEU A 103 9.41 7.73 -14.43
N ASP A 104 8.76 8.88 -14.66
CA ASP A 104 8.95 9.66 -15.88
C ASP A 104 10.24 10.50 -15.79
N SER A 105 10.49 11.10 -14.62
CA SER A 105 11.72 11.87 -14.39
C SER A 105 12.13 11.85 -12.93
N GLY A 106 13.39 12.23 -12.66
CA GLY A 106 13.99 12.21 -11.33
C GLY A 106 14.52 10.85 -10.94
N LYS A 107 14.76 10.66 -9.65
CA LYS A 107 15.30 9.41 -9.08
C LYS A 107 14.69 9.15 -7.72
N ILE A 108 14.43 7.87 -7.41
CA ILE A 108 14.20 7.40 -6.05
C ILE A 108 15.40 6.57 -5.64
N LEU A 109 16.02 6.94 -4.53
CA LEU A 109 17.14 6.21 -3.96
C LEU A 109 16.68 5.48 -2.69
N ILE A 110 17.12 4.25 -2.54
CA ILE A 110 17.02 3.46 -1.32
C ILE A 110 18.46 3.20 -0.85
N ASP A 111 18.80 3.68 0.35
CA ASP A 111 20.17 3.57 0.89
C ASP A 111 21.23 4.09 -0.10
N ASP A 112 20.97 5.28 -0.66
CA ASP A 112 21.82 5.99 -1.64
C ASP A 112 21.98 5.28 -3.01
N LYS A 113 21.23 4.20 -3.27
CA LYS A 113 21.24 3.44 -4.52
C LYS A 113 19.94 3.62 -5.27
N ASN A 114 20.01 3.72 -6.61
CA ASN A 114 18.79 3.87 -7.41
C ASN A 114 17.87 2.66 -7.22
N ILE A 115 16.59 2.92 -6.99
CA ILE A 115 15.59 1.87 -6.78
C ILE A 115 15.53 0.87 -7.95
N ASN A 116 15.93 1.28 -9.15
CA ASN A 116 15.98 0.42 -10.33
C ASN A 116 17.12 -0.60 -10.30
N GLU A 117 18.13 -0.40 -9.45
CA GLU A 117 19.28 -1.30 -9.28
C GLU A 117 18.98 -2.47 -8.33
N PHE A 118 17.83 -2.42 -7.65
CA PHE A 118 17.44 -3.50 -6.74
C PHE A 118 16.75 -4.66 -7.48
N ASP A 119 16.96 -5.86 -6.95
CA ASP A 119 16.08 -6.98 -7.24
C ASP A 119 14.68 -6.69 -6.67
N VAL A 120 13.67 -6.59 -7.55
CA VAL A 120 12.32 -6.12 -7.20
C VAL A 120 11.65 -7.03 -6.16
N GLU A 121 11.86 -8.34 -6.29
CA GLU A 121 11.28 -9.30 -5.35
C GLU A 121 11.89 -9.15 -3.95
N SER A 122 13.22 -9.06 -3.88
CA SER A 122 13.95 -8.85 -2.63
C SER A 122 13.63 -7.51 -1.99
N LEU A 123 13.46 -6.45 -2.78
CA LEU A 123 13.02 -5.13 -2.31
C LEU A 123 11.63 -5.22 -1.67
N ARG A 124 10.63 -5.75 -2.40
CA ARG A 124 9.25 -5.87 -1.93
C ARG A 124 9.10 -6.79 -0.71
N LYS A 125 9.94 -7.81 -0.57
CA LYS A 125 9.96 -8.68 0.62
C LYS A 125 10.31 -7.90 1.90
N GLN A 126 11.09 -6.83 1.80
CA GLN A 126 11.53 -6.01 2.93
C GLN A 126 10.66 -4.76 3.15
N ILE A 127 9.65 -4.56 2.32
CA ILE A 127 8.65 -3.49 2.48
C ILE A 127 7.34 -4.11 2.95
N GLY A 128 6.83 -3.67 4.08
CA GLY A 128 5.48 -3.98 4.56
C GLY A 128 4.50 -2.92 4.05
N VAL A 129 3.42 -3.32 3.40
CA VAL A 129 2.41 -2.40 2.89
C VAL A 129 1.05 -2.78 3.43
N VAL A 130 0.35 -1.80 3.99
CA VAL A 130 -1.08 -1.88 4.29
C VAL A 130 -1.80 -0.91 3.36
N PRO A 131 -2.50 -1.41 2.33
CA PRO A 131 -3.19 -0.56 1.37
C PRO A 131 -4.46 0.04 1.97
N GLN A 132 -4.97 1.09 1.33
CA GLN A 132 -6.23 1.74 1.68
C GLN A 132 -7.39 0.73 1.63
N ASP A 133 -7.48 -0.05 0.55
CA ASP A 133 -8.47 -1.12 0.42
C ASP A 133 -7.92 -2.41 1.02
N SER A 134 -8.48 -2.80 2.16
CA SER A 134 -8.08 -4.01 2.88
C SER A 134 -8.59 -5.26 2.17
N PHE A 135 -7.71 -5.96 1.46
CA PHE A 135 -8.03 -7.22 0.79
C PHE A 135 -7.60 -8.42 1.64
N LEU A 136 -8.54 -9.35 1.82
CA LEU A 136 -8.30 -10.65 2.47
C LEU A 136 -8.72 -11.78 1.53
N PHE A 137 -7.93 -12.85 1.53
CA PHE A 137 -8.20 -14.05 0.76
C PHE A 137 -9.31 -14.90 1.43
N SER A 138 -10.06 -15.65 0.64
CA SER A 138 -11.03 -16.64 1.09
C SER A 138 -10.31 -17.85 1.69
N ASP A 139 -9.66 -17.64 2.84
CA ASP A 139 -8.84 -18.62 3.56
C ASP A 139 -8.92 -18.31 5.06
N SER A 140 -8.30 -19.13 5.90
CA SER A 140 -8.24 -18.90 7.33
C SER A 140 -7.55 -17.57 7.70
N ILE A 141 -7.90 -17.04 8.88
CA ILE A 141 -7.24 -15.83 9.42
C ILE A 141 -5.73 -16.03 9.53
N ILE A 142 -5.30 -17.20 10.02
CA ILE A 142 -3.86 -17.51 10.16
C ILE A 142 -3.15 -17.51 8.82
N ASN A 143 -3.73 -18.09 7.77
CA ASN A 143 -3.13 -18.12 6.45
C ASN A 143 -3.12 -16.73 5.81
N ASN A 144 -4.16 -15.93 6.02
CA ASN A 144 -4.17 -14.53 5.62
C ASN A 144 -3.02 -13.74 6.21
N ILE A 145 -2.64 -13.98 7.47
CA ILE A 145 -1.51 -13.30 8.11
C ILE A 145 -0.19 -13.90 7.63
N ARG A 146 -0.11 -15.23 7.51
CA ARG A 146 1.07 -15.95 7.00
C ARG A 146 1.41 -15.62 5.56
N PHE A 147 0.47 -15.05 4.79
CA PHE A 147 0.79 -14.51 3.47
C PHE A 147 1.94 -13.49 3.51
N GLY A 148 2.12 -12.78 4.62
CA GLY A 148 3.28 -11.91 4.83
C GLY A 148 4.59 -12.67 5.10
N LYS A 149 4.52 -13.85 5.76
CA LYS A 149 5.64 -14.72 6.10
C LYS A 149 5.14 -16.16 6.21
N GLU A 150 5.27 -16.92 5.13
CA GLU A 150 4.68 -18.26 4.98
C GLU A 150 5.01 -19.22 6.14
N LYS A 151 6.27 -19.26 6.56
CA LYS A 151 6.76 -20.14 7.63
C LYS A 151 6.65 -19.52 9.04
N ALA A 152 5.78 -18.52 9.24
CA ALA A 152 5.59 -17.93 10.55
C ALA A 152 4.96 -18.93 11.52
N SER A 153 5.50 -19.02 12.73
CA SER A 153 4.94 -19.82 13.81
C SER A 153 3.62 -19.21 14.30
N ILE A 154 2.78 -20.01 14.95
CA ILE A 154 1.54 -19.53 15.56
C ILE A 154 1.82 -18.43 16.62
N ASN A 155 2.94 -18.51 17.33
CA ASN A 155 3.32 -17.52 18.33
C ASN A 155 3.66 -16.17 17.68
N GLU A 156 4.40 -16.16 16.56
CA GLU A 156 4.66 -14.94 15.78
C GLU A 156 3.35 -14.34 15.28
N VAL A 157 2.44 -15.14 14.75
CA VAL A 157 1.11 -14.69 14.31
C VAL A 157 0.33 -14.06 15.46
N LYS A 158 0.27 -14.71 16.63
CA LYS A 158 -0.41 -14.17 17.83
C LYS A 158 0.23 -12.85 18.28
N GLN A 159 1.55 -12.75 18.23
CA GLN A 159 2.27 -11.54 18.63
C GLN A 159 1.93 -10.35 17.74
N VAL A 160 1.97 -10.51 16.42
CA VAL A 160 1.61 -9.42 15.50
C VAL A 160 0.13 -9.06 15.57
N CYS A 161 -0.75 -10.02 15.85
CA CYS A 161 -2.16 -9.75 16.10
C CYS A 161 -2.41 -8.95 17.38
N LYS A 162 -1.61 -9.17 18.42
CA LYS A 162 -1.65 -8.34 19.64
C LYS A 162 -1.21 -6.91 19.33
N ILE A 163 -0.14 -6.73 18.58
CA ILE A 163 0.33 -5.40 18.12
C ILE A 163 -0.73 -4.70 17.27
N ALA A 164 -1.36 -5.41 16.34
CA ALA A 164 -2.44 -4.88 15.50
C ALA A 164 -3.78 -4.71 16.24
N GLY A 165 -3.89 -5.09 17.52
CA GLY A 165 -5.09 -4.94 18.34
C GLY A 165 -6.25 -5.85 17.94
N ILE A 166 -6.02 -6.98 17.22
CA ILE A 166 -7.08 -7.86 16.73
C ILE A 166 -7.13 -9.21 17.46
N HIS A 167 -6.10 -9.56 18.23
CA HIS A 167 -5.98 -10.86 18.89
C HIS A 167 -7.22 -11.23 19.72
N ASN A 168 -7.69 -10.32 20.59
CA ASN A 168 -8.80 -10.57 21.51
C ASN A 168 -10.15 -10.78 20.80
N GLU A 169 -10.28 -10.31 19.56
CA GLU A 169 -11.46 -10.55 18.74
C GLU A 169 -11.35 -11.89 18.01
N ILE A 170 -10.16 -12.22 17.51
CA ILE A 170 -9.92 -13.50 16.82
C ILE A 170 -10.22 -14.69 17.74
N ILE A 171 -9.79 -14.64 19.01
CA ILE A 171 -10.03 -15.75 19.94
C ILE A 171 -11.51 -15.94 20.33
N LYS A 172 -12.36 -14.94 20.06
CA LYS A 172 -13.81 -15.04 20.26
C LYS A 172 -14.55 -15.69 19.10
N PHE A 173 -13.93 -15.83 17.94
CA PHE A 173 -14.53 -16.58 16.83
C PHE A 173 -14.55 -18.09 17.19
N LYS A 174 -15.56 -18.80 16.70
CA LYS A 174 -15.75 -20.24 16.97
C LYS A 174 -14.48 -21.07 16.73
N ASP A 175 -13.78 -20.80 15.60
CA ASP A 175 -12.57 -21.53 15.19
C ASP A 175 -11.29 -20.69 15.42
N GLY A 176 -11.41 -19.58 16.13
CA GLY A 176 -10.27 -18.69 16.45
C GLY A 176 -9.47 -18.31 15.20
N TYR A 177 -8.18 -18.57 15.21
CA TYR A 177 -7.28 -18.28 14.09
C TYR A 177 -7.55 -19.13 12.83
N ASN A 178 -8.23 -20.26 12.97
CA ASN A 178 -8.60 -21.14 11.86
C ASN A 178 -9.94 -20.74 11.22
N THR A 179 -10.60 -19.69 11.70
CA THR A 179 -11.84 -19.19 11.12
C THR A 179 -11.61 -18.85 9.65
N ILE A 180 -12.40 -19.49 8.78
CA ILE A 180 -12.38 -19.26 7.33
C ILE A 180 -13.09 -17.96 7.02
N LEU A 181 -12.43 -17.10 6.26
CA LEU A 181 -13.00 -15.86 5.76
C LEU A 181 -13.72 -16.12 4.44
N GLY A 182 -14.91 -15.55 4.29
CA GLY A 182 -15.61 -15.52 3.01
C GLY A 182 -14.90 -14.61 1.99
N GLU A 183 -15.49 -14.50 0.81
CA GLU A 183 -14.94 -13.67 -0.26
C GLU A 183 -14.63 -12.24 0.24
N ARG A 184 -13.38 -11.80 0.04
CA ARG A 184 -12.85 -10.53 0.53
C ARG A 184 -13.09 -10.28 2.04
N GLY A 185 -13.23 -11.37 2.83
CA GLY A 185 -13.47 -11.26 4.27
C GLY A 185 -14.84 -10.67 4.62
N ILE A 186 -15.88 -10.97 3.86
CA ILE A 186 -17.24 -10.38 4.02
C ILE A 186 -17.82 -10.53 5.42
N ASN A 187 -17.38 -11.54 6.18
CA ASN A 187 -17.79 -11.82 7.54
C ASN A 187 -17.06 -11.00 8.61
N LEU A 188 -16.20 -10.05 8.20
CA LEU A 188 -15.45 -9.16 9.09
C LEU A 188 -15.87 -7.69 8.90
N SER A 189 -15.82 -6.90 9.99
CA SER A 189 -15.94 -5.45 9.88
C SER A 189 -14.74 -4.83 9.15
N GLY A 190 -14.90 -3.62 8.59
CA GLY A 190 -13.81 -2.90 7.93
C GLY A 190 -12.58 -2.73 8.83
N GLY A 191 -12.79 -2.38 10.10
CA GLY A 191 -11.73 -2.23 11.07
C GLY A 191 -11.01 -3.56 11.41
N GLN A 192 -11.72 -4.68 11.42
CA GLN A 192 -11.12 -6.01 11.60
C GLN A 192 -10.24 -6.38 10.40
N LYS A 193 -10.72 -6.14 9.18
CA LYS A 193 -9.95 -6.37 7.95
C LYS A 193 -8.66 -5.54 7.96
N GLN A 194 -8.72 -4.26 8.28
CA GLN A 194 -7.56 -3.37 8.36
C GLN A 194 -6.53 -3.88 9.37
N ARG A 195 -6.95 -4.28 10.57
CA ARG A 195 -6.05 -4.80 11.59
C ARG A 195 -5.40 -6.13 11.19
N ILE A 196 -6.09 -7.01 10.48
CA ILE A 196 -5.49 -8.23 9.91
C ILE A 196 -4.46 -7.86 8.83
N CYS A 197 -4.74 -6.88 7.97
CA CYS A 197 -3.77 -6.40 6.98
C CYS A 197 -2.53 -5.76 7.64
N ILE A 198 -2.70 -5.04 8.76
CA ILE A 198 -1.57 -4.54 9.57
C ILE A 198 -0.74 -5.71 10.09
N ALA A 199 -1.36 -6.72 10.72
CA ALA A 199 -0.67 -7.92 11.20
C ALA A 199 0.10 -8.63 10.07
N ARG A 200 -0.51 -8.77 8.87
CA ARG A 200 0.13 -9.31 7.65
C ARG A 200 1.36 -8.50 7.22
N ALA A 201 1.32 -7.18 7.32
CA ALA A 201 2.42 -6.33 6.92
C ALA A 201 3.60 -6.42 7.91
N ILE A 202 3.33 -6.37 9.22
CA ILE A 202 4.38 -6.35 10.24
C ILE A 202 5.01 -7.72 10.50
N ILE A 203 4.33 -8.84 10.20
CA ILE A 203 4.91 -10.20 10.38
C ILE A 203 6.13 -10.44 9.48
N LYS A 204 6.26 -9.69 8.39
CA LYS A 204 7.45 -9.68 7.51
C LYS A 204 8.70 -9.16 8.20
N ASN A 205 8.57 -8.47 9.33
CA ASN A 205 9.63 -7.69 9.96
C ASN A 205 10.30 -6.73 8.95
N PRO A 206 9.51 -5.85 8.30
CA PRO A 206 9.98 -5.03 7.20
C PRO A 206 10.98 -3.96 7.65
N LYS A 207 11.84 -3.50 6.73
CA LYS A 207 12.72 -2.35 6.91
C LYS A 207 12.01 -1.02 6.63
N ILE A 208 11.02 -1.07 5.74
CA ILE A 208 10.15 0.05 5.40
C ILE A 208 8.71 -0.40 5.61
N LEU A 209 7.93 0.36 6.38
CA LEU A 209 6.50 0.11 6.62
C LEU A 209 5.68 1.25 5.99
N ILE A 210 4.74 0.90 5.14
CA ILE A 210 3.84 1.82 4.46
C ILE A 210 2.41 1.55 4.93
N LEU A 211 1.77 2.56 5.50
CA LEU A 211 0.38 2.55 5.96
C LEU A 211 -0.41 3.57 5.13
N ASP A 212 -1.13 3.10 4.08
CA ASP A 212 -1.86 3.99 3.17
C ASP A 212 -3.33 4.09 3.60
N ASP A 213 -3.68 5.17 4.29
CA ASP A 213 -5.01 5.53 4.81
C ASP A 213 -5.76 4.36 5.49
N CYS A 214 -4.99 3.41 6.01
CA CYS A 214 -5.48 2.14 6.52
C CYS A 214 -6.07 2.22 7.95
N LEU A 215 -6.14 3.40 8.55
CA LEU A 215 -6.71 3.63 9.88
C LEU A 215 -8.07 4.37 9.80
N SER A 216 -8.49 4.77 8.61
CA SER A 216 -9.69 5.59 8.38
C SER A 216 -11.01 4.90 8.76
N ALA A 217 -11.08 3.56 8.62
CA ALA A 217 -12.27 2.78 8.98
C ALA A 217 -12.34 2.43 10.48
N LEU A 218 -11.38 2.90 11.29
CA LEU A 218 -11.36 2.69 12.74
C LEU A 218 -12.00 3.88 13.47
N ASP A 219 -12.62 3.61 14.60
CA ASP A 219 -12.97 4.64 15.55
C ASP A 219 -11.71 5.27 16.16
N THR A 220 -11.85 6.50 16.68
CA THR A 220 -10.72 7.30 17.16
C THR A 220 -9.99 6.65 18.35
N GLU A 221 -10.68 5.89 19.19
CA GLU A 221 -10.07 5.24 20.35
C GLU A 221 -9.24 4.02 19.92
N THR A 222 -9.79 3.19 19.05
CA THR A 222 -9.09 2.04 18.47
C THR A 222 -7.89 2.48 17.64
N GLU A 223 -8.02 3.55 16.82
CA GLU A 223 -6.91 4.14 16.07
C GLU A 223 -5.75 4.53 16.99
N LYS A 224 -6.02 5.26 18.08
CA LYS A 224 -4.99 5.66 19.05
C LYS A 224 -4.30 4.45 19.66
N LYS A 225 -5.05 3.45 20.13
CA LYS A 225 -4.49 2.22 20.71
C LYS A 225 -3.56 1.48 19.74
N ILE A 226 -3.94 1.41 18.47
CA ILE A 226 -3.12 0.76 17.44
C ILE A 226 -1.85 1.56 17.18
N ILE A 227 -1.95 2.89 17.02
CA ILE A 227 -0.77 3.75 16.81
C ILE A 227 0.18 3.63 18.01
N GLU A 228 -0.32 3.59 19.24
CA GLU A 228 0.52 3.39 20.42
C GLU A 228 1.19 2.02 20.46
N SER A 229 0.47 0.97 20.11
CA SER A 229 1.04 -0.38 20.01
C SER A 229 2.09 -0.48 18.89
N LEU A 230 1.88 0.24 17.78
CA LEU A 230 2.83 0.32 16.67
C LEU A 230 4.04 1.22 16.96
N LYS A 231 3.99 2.12 17.96
CA LYS A 231 5.12 3.04 18.27
C LYS A 231 6.45 2.31 18.40
N LYS A 232 6.49 1.19 19.15
CA LYS A 232 7.72 0.39 19.31
C LYS A 232 8.24 -0.18 17.99
N TYR A 233 7.33 -0.41 17.04
CA TYR A 233 7.66 -0.91 15.72
C TYR A 233 8.15 0.23 14.83
N ILE A 234 7.45 1.37 14.85
CA ILE A 234 7.74 2.58 14.08
C ILE A 234 9.14 3.12 14.42
N ILE A 235 9.52 3.17 15.69
CA ILE A 235 10.85 3.66 16.14
C ILE A 235 12.02 2.86 15.53
N ASN A 236 11.81 1.60 15.20
CA ASN A 236 12.83 0.71 14.66
C ASN A 236 12.72 0.45 13.15
N THR A 237 11.77 1.07 12.47
CA THR A 237 11.43 0.82 11.07
C THR A 237 11.16 2.15 10.38
N THR A 238 11.71 2.37 9.21
CA THR A 238 11.35 3.55 8.40
C THR A 238 9.87 3.45 8.04
N THR A 239 9.07 4.41 8.49
CA THR A 239 7.60 4.28 8.40
C THR A 239 6.99 5.46 7.68
N ILE A 240 6.08 5.18 6.75
CA ILE A 240 5.31 6.22 6.04
C ILE A 240 3.83 5.97 6.32
N ILE A 241 3.16 6.98 6.87
CA ILE A 241 1.73 6.94 7.15
C ILE A 241 1.02 7.99 6.31
N SER A 242 0.20 7.55 5.37
CA SER A 242 -0.73 8.40 4.66
C SER A 242 -2.04 8.45 5.44
N SER A 243 -2.58 9.64 5.68
CA SER A 243 -3.86 9.80 6.37
C SER A 243 -4.56 11.10 6.02
N HIS A 244 -5.88 11.11 6.16
CA HIS A 244 -6.71 12.31 6.17
C HIS A 244 -6.92 12.87 7.59
N ARG A 245 -6.55 12.10 8.63
CA ARG A 245 -6.66 12.50 10.05
C ARG A 245 -5.30 12.92 10.58
N LEU A 246 -5.23 14.12 11.16
CA LEU A 246 -3.99 14.62 11.74
C LEU A 246 -3.57 13.82 12.99
N SER A 247 -4.53 13.24 13.72
CA SER A 247 -4.27 12.38 14.88
C SER A 247 -3.30 11.23 14.58
N SER A 248 -3.36 10.70 13.36
CA SER A 248 -2.51 9.57 12.93
C SER A 248 -1.06 9.97 12.65
N VAL A 249 -0.79 11.26 12.37
CA VAL A 249 0.52 11.71 11.87
C VAL A 249 1.20 12.76 12.74
N GLN A 250 0.48 13.41 13.66
CA GLN A 250 0.99 14.54 14.45
C GLN A 250 2.24 14.22 15.30
N ASN A 251 2.43 12.96 15.67
CA ASN A 251 3.55 12.50 16.50
C ASN A 251 4.70 11.90 15.68
N LEU A 252 4.68 12.01 14.34
CA LEU A 252 5.72 11.52 13.47
C LEU A 252 6.87 12.54 13.37
N ASN A 253 8.05 12.08 12.94
CA ASN A 253 9.24 12.93 12.84
C ASN A 253 9.03 14.09 11.86
N GLU A 254 8.39 13.82 10.73
CA GLU A 254 8.12 14.78 9.69
C GLU A 254 6.73 14.59 9.07
N ILE A 255 6.14 15.65 8.58
CA ILE A 255 4.86 15.67 7.89
C ILE A 255 5.03 16.44 6.59
N ILE A 256 4.58 15.84 5.49
CA ILE A 256 4.50 16.46 4.17
C ILE A 256 3.03 16.63 3.80
N ILE A 257 2.68 17.84 3.35
CA ILE A 257 1.37 18.12 2.79
C ILE A 257 1.47 18.13 1.27
N LEU A 258 0.72 17.21 0.64
CA LEU A 258 0.61 17.11 -0.80
C LEU A 258 -0.67 17.78 -1.30
N LYS A 259 -0.54 18.58 -2.34
CA LYS A 259 -1.66 19.16 -3.10
C LYS A 259 -1.29 19.19 -4.58
N ASP A 260 -2.19 18.65 -5.42
CA ASP A 260 -2.02 18.65 -6.88
C ASP A 260 -0.65 18.11 -7.32
N GLY A 261 -0.20 17.02 -6.70
CA GLY A 261 1.08 16.38 -6.99
C GLY A 261 2.33 17.10 -6.47
N LYS A 262 2.19 18.19 -5.72
CA LYS A 262 3.30 19.01 -5.20
C LYS A 262 3.35 19.03 -3.68
N ILE A 263 4.54 19.21 -3.12
CA ILE A 263 4.71 19.49 -1.68
C ILE A 263 4.42 20.97 -1.45
N ILE A 264 3.37 21.29 -0.68
CA ILE A 264 3.00 22.66 -0.36
C ILE A 264 3.45 23.10 1.04
N GLN A 265 3.61 22.15 1.97
CA GLN A 265 4.16 22.40 3.30
C GLN A 265 4.95 21.18 3.77
N ARG A 266 5.99 21.41 4.58
CA ARG A 266 6.84 20.37 5.14
C ARG A 266 7.38 20.75 6.50
N GLY A 267 7.32 19.87 7.50
CA GLY A 267 7.86 20.09 8.83
C GLY A 267 7.26 19.13 9.85
N ASN A 268 7.59 19.29 11.12
CA ASN A 268 6.93 18.59 12.21
C ASN A 268 5.64 19.31 12.63
N HIS A 269 4.84 18.66 13.48
CA HIS A 269 3.58 19.21 13.98
C HIS A 269 3.72 20.61 14.61
N GLU A 270 4.75 20.81 15.46
CA GLU A 270 4.96 22.08 16.18
C GLU A 270 5.28 23.26 15.23
N LYS A 271 6.03 22.98 14.17
CA LYS A 271 6.34 23.97 13.12
C LYS A 271 5.08 24.28 12.31
N LEU A 272 4.42 23.26 11.79
CA LEU A 272 3.30 23.41 10.86
C LEU A 272 2.06 24.07 11.50
N ILE A 273 1.85 23.87 12.81
CA ILE A 273 0.73 24.52 13.53
C ILE A 273 0.96 26.03 13.72
N LYS A 274 2.21 26.48 13.80
CA LYS A 274 2.58 27.91 13.92
C LYS A 274 2.51 28.63 12.58
N GLU A 275 2.84 27.94 11.48
CA GLU A 275 2.81 28.49 10.13
C GLU A 275 1.37 28.71 9.65
N LYS A 276 1.15 29.78 8.85
CA LYS A 276 -0.11 29.92 8.10
C LYS A 276 -0.10 28.94 6.95
N GLY A 277 -1.21 28.19 6.75
CA GLY A 277 -1.32 27.27 5.63
C GLY A 277 -2.28 26.12 5.87
N TYR A 278 -2.32 25.21 4.93
CA TYR A 278 -3.29 24.13 4.84
C TYR A 278 -3.31 23.21 6.08
N TYR A 279 -2.14 22.91 6.67
CA TYR A 279 -2.05 22.09 7.88
C TYR A 279 -2.84 22.71 9.04
N LYS A 280 -2.62 24.01 9.31
CA LYS A 280 -3.31 24.73 10.38
C LYS A 280 -4.82 24.82 10.18
N GLU A 281 -5.25 24.97 8.92
CA GLU A 281 -6.67 24.99 8.57
C GLU A 281 -7.35 23.66 8.84
N ILE A 282 -6.72 22.52 8.44
CA ILE A 282 -7.24 21.19 8.72
C ILE A 282 -7.27 20.95 10.23
N PHE A 283 -6.21 21.35 10.95
CA PHE A 283 -6.13 21.16 12.39
C PHE A 283 -7.31 21.84 13.10
N LYS A 284 -7.59 23.11 12.78
CA LYS A 284 -8.75 23.83 13.32
C LYS A 284 -10.07 23.11 13.00
N LYS A 285 -10.29 22.70 11.73
CA LYS A 285 -11.50 21.99 11.30
C LYS A 285 -11.69 20.64 12.00
N GLN A 286 -10.60 19.93 12.34
CA GLN A 286 -10.70 18.64 13.03
C GLN A 286 -10.88 18.78 14.54
N LEU A 287 -10.45 19.90 15.14
CA LEU A 287 -10.76 20.22 16.55
C LEU A 287 -12.25 20.54 16.71
N THR A 288 -12.81 21.42 15.88
CA THR A 288 -14.23 21.81 15.97
C THR A 288 -15.21 20.65 15.75
N LYS A 289 -14.81 19.59 15.02
CA LYS A 289 -15.61 18.37 14.85
C LYS A 289 -15.55 17.41 16.05
N LYS A 290 -14.65 17.61 17.00
CA LYS A 290 -14.57 16.79 18.22
C LYS A 290 -15.42 17.31 19.36
N ASP A 291 -15.79 18.60 19.31
CA ASP A 291 -16.51 19.29 20.39
C ASP A 291 -18.02 19.41 20.09
N GLY A 292 -18.52 18.84 19.02
CA GLY A 292 -19.93 18.72 18.64
C GLY A 292 -20.30 17.27 18.32
#